data_96ce9efb62b3ad72eeb7d1ed00955ca3
#
_entry.id   96ce9efb62b3ad72eeb7d1ed00955ca3
#
_cell.length_a   1.000
_cell.length_b   1.000
_cell.length_c   1.000
_cell.angle_alpha   90.00
_cell.angle_beta   90.00
_cell.angle_gamma   90.00
#
_symmetry.space_group_name_H-M   'P 1'
#
loop_
_entity.id
_entity.type
_entity.pdbx_description
1 polymer ?
#
loop_
_entity_poly.entity_id
_entity_poly.type
_entity_poly.pdbx_seq_one_letter_code
_entity_poly.pdbx_strand_id
1 'polypeptide(L)'
;EENIIMVEDVACGEFAQNVLKFNTIGAAHGRPIITAAGAKRTRPDAIVIAHPGDGSAYSIGMESTIHCALRNENILALVVNNSVFGMTGGQMSPTSLPNMKTTSSPKGRDVEKNGHPFDVTKTLSSFDIAYLARGSVDSPAQVIKTGKMIKKALQKQMNGEGFCLVEVLSPCPTNWNKQPADALEFMKEQQEAFYP
;
A
#
# COMPACT_ATOMS: atom_id res chain seq x y z
N GLU A 1 -9.76 -15.57 -14.34
CA GLU A 1 -8.42 -14.95 -14.52
C GLU A 1 -8.47 -13.82 -15.55
N GLU A 2 -9.20 -13.97 -16.67
CA GLU A 2 -9.29 -12.97 -17.75
C GLU A 2 -9.98 -11.66 -17.33
N ASN A 3 -10.73 -11.66 -16.26
CA ASN A 3 -11.48 -10.50 -15.76
C ASN A 3 -10.79 -9.78 -14.59
N ILE A 4 -9.51 -10.10 -14.29
CA ILE A 4 -8.72 -9.42 -13.29
C ILE A 4 -7.66 -8.57 -13.98
N ILE A 5 -7.59 -7.30 -13.59
CA ILE A 5 -6.56 -6.35 -14.03
C ILE A 5 -5.82 -5.85 -12.80
N MET A 6 -4.52 -6.09 -12.73
CA MET A 6 -3.66 -5.54 -11.69
C MET A 6 -2.80 -4.43 -12.27
N VAL A 7 -2.83 -3.28 -11.63
CA VAL A 7 -2.02 -2.12 -12.02
C VAL A 7 -0.84 -2.04 -11.07
N GLU A 8 0.33 -2.34 -11.61
CA GLU A 8 1.59 -2.38 -10.87
C GLU A 8 2.27 -1.01 -10.87
N ASP A 9 2.93 -0.73 -9.78
CA ASP A 9 3.73 0.45 -9.56
C ASP A 9 5.21 0.17 -9.91
N VAL A 10 5.99 1.20 -10.16
CA VAL A 10 7.45 1.13 -10.11
C VAL A 10 7.88 1.13 -8.64
N ALA A 11 7.74 -0.02 -7.99
CA ALA A 11 7.98 -0.27 -6.56
C ALA A 11 8.32 -1.75 -6.33
N CYS A 12 8.63 -2.13 -5.10
CA CYS A 12 8.99 -3.52 -4.77
C CYS A 12 7.91 -4.54 -5.18
N GLY A 13 6.64 -4.14 -5.22
CA GLY A 13 5.52 -4.96 -5.67
C GLY A 13 5.54 -5.31 -7.16
N GLU A 14 6.25 -4.55 -8.01
CA GLU A 14 6.34 -4.78 -9.46
C GLU A 14 6.75 -6.21 -9.84
N PHE A 15 7.58 -6.83 -9.00
CA PHE A 15 8.03 -8.21 -9.24
C PHE A 15 6.92 -9.25 -9.16
N ALA A 16 5.76 -8.91 -8.59
CA ALA A 16 4.60 -9.79 -8.52
C ALA A 16 4.08 -10.18 -9.93
N GLN A 17 4.20 -9.30 -10.91
CA GLN A 17 3.81 -9.57 -12.30
C GLN A 17 4.48 -10.81 -12.90
N ASN A 18 5.66 -11.19 -12.42
CA ASN A 18 6.40 -12.34 -12.92
C ASN A 18 5.83 -13.70 -12.46
N VAL A 19 4.97 -13.68 -11.43
CA VAL A 19 4.41 -14.90 -10.82
C VAL A 19 2.88 -14.93 -10.87
N LEU A 20 2.25 -13.79 -11.06
CA LEU A 20 0.79 -13.69 -11.15
C LEU A 20 0.32 -14.04 -12.58
N LYS A 21 -0.80 -14.77 -12.67
CA LYS A 21 -1.36 -15.28 -13.94
C LYS A 21 -2.62 -14.53 -14.36
N PHE A 22 -2.64 -13.21 -14.19
CA PHE A 22 -3.73 -12.36 -14.67
C PHE A 22 -3.18 -11.11 -15.35
N ASN A 23 -4.05 -10.33 -15.98
CA ASN A 23 -3.63 -9.17 -16.75
C ASN A 23 -2.97 -8.13 -15.85
N THR A 24 -1.81 -7.63 -16.27
CA THR A 24 -1.09 -6.58 -15.56
C THR A 24 -0.90 -5.35 -16.45
N ILE A 25 -0.95 -4.17 -15.83
CA ILE A 25 -0.63 -2.88 -16.47
C ILE A 25 0.47 -2.24 -15.63
N GLY A 26 1.64 -1.97 -16.22
CA GLY A 26 2.69 -1.19 -15.58
C GLY A 26 2.32 0.31 -15.61
N ALA A 27 2.26 0.94 -14.45
CA ALA A 27 2.05 2.38 -14.34
C ALA A 27 3.35 3.09 -13.93
N ALA A 28 3.45 4.37 -14.25
CA ALA A 28 4.52 5.21 -13.73
C ALA A 28 4.41 5.31 -12.20
N HIS A 29 5.55 5.50 -11.52
CA HIS A 29 5.60 5.64 -10.06
C HIS A 29 4.60 6.69 -9.54
N GLY A 30 3.79 6.31 -8.56
CA GLY A 30 2.73 7.14 -8.01
C GLY A 30 1.44 7.20 -8.83
N ARG A 31 1.31 6.43 -9.92
CA ARG A 31 0.13 6.47 -10.80
C ARG A 31 -0.73 5.20 -10.85
N PRO A 32 -0.45 4.12 -10.10
CA PRO A 32 -1.24 2.91 -10.24
C PRO A 32 -2.71 3.11 -9.83
N ILE A 33 -3.01 3.89 -8.81
CA ILE A 33 -4.40 4.11 -8.34
C ILE A 33 -5.24 4.83 -9.39
N ILE A 34 -4.73 5.92 -9.99
CA ILE A 34 -5.49 6.64 -11.02
C ILE A 34 -5.55 5.85 -12.33
N THR A 35 -4.52 5.08 -12.67
CA THR A 35 -4.54 4.18 -13.82
C THR A 35 -5.58 3.08 -13.63
N ALA A 36 -5.69 2.51 -12.42
CA ALA A 36 -6.71 1.54 -12.06
C ALA A 36 -8.13 2.13 -12.19
N ALA A 37 -8.34 3.36 -11.74
CA ALA A 37 -9.62 4.04 -11.91
C ALA A 37 -9.96 4.22 -13.41
N GLY A 38 -8.99 4.57 -14.25
CA GLY A 38 -9.16 4.62 -15.70
C GLY A 38 -9.49 3.26 -16.31
N ALA A 39 -8.75 2.23 -15.94
CA ALA A 39 -8.99 0.85 -16.38
C ALA A 39 -10.38 0.36 -15.98
N LYS A 40 -10.83 0.64 -14.75
CA LYS A 40 -12.18 0.28 -14.28
C LYS A 40 -13.28 0.97 -15.07
N ARG A 41 -13.09 2.20 -15.51
CA ARG A 41 -14.06 2.93 -16.33
C ARG A 41 -14.19 2.38 -17.74
N THR A 42 -13.10 1.85 -18.30
CA THR A 42 -13.11 1.20 -19.62
C THR A 42 -13.56 -0.25 -19.58
N ARG A 43 -13.37 -0.91 -18.43
CA ARG A 43 -13.74 -2.31 -18.17
C ARG A 43 -14.52 -2.40 -16.85
N PRO A 44 -15.78 -1.92 -16.83
CA PRO A 44 -16.60 -1.89 -15.61
C PRO A 44 -16.90 -3.28 -15.02
N ASP A 45 -16.83 -4.32 -15.83
CA ASP A 45 -17.00 -5.73 -15.47
C ASP A 45 -15.77 -6.34 -14.79
N ALA A 46 -14.58 -5.75 -14.99
CA ALA A 46 -13.33 -6.29 -14.45
C ALA A 46 -13.15 -6.02 -12.96
N ILE A 47 -12.46 -6.94 -12.28
CA ILE A 47 -11.89 -6.70 -10.96
C ILE A 47 -10.57 -5.96 -11.16
N VAL A 48 -10.47 -4.73 -10.64
CA VAL A 48 -9.28 -3.90 -10.84
C VAL A 48 -8.59 -3.62 -9.51
N ILE A 49 -7.30 -3.95 -9.45
CA ILE A 49 -6.46 -3.81 -8.28
C ILE A 49 -5.31 -2.87 -8.61
N ALA A 50 -5.15 -1.79 -7.87
CA ALA A 50 -3.92 -1.00 -7.87
C ALA A 50 -3.00 -1.53 -6.78
N HIS A 51 -1.70 -1.75 -7.10
CA HIS A 51 -0.73 -2.33 -6.18
C HIS A 51 0.49 -1.40 -5.96
N PRO A 52 0.30 -0.23 -5.32
CA PRO A 52 1.38 0.70 -5.01
C PRO A 52 2.14 0.33 -3.74
N GLY A 53 3.37 0.82 -3.63
CA GLY A 53 4.05 0.98 -2.34
C GLY A 53 3.56 2.21 -1.56
N ASP A 54 3.90 2.29 -0.27
CA ASP A 54 3.58 3.42 0.61
C ASP A 54 4.14 4.75 0.09
N GLY A 55 5.40 4.77 -0.36
CA GLY A 55 6.02 5.93 -0.95
C GLY A 55 5.31 6.41 -2.23
N SER A 56 4.78 5.50 -3.02
CA SER A 56 4.00 5.79 -4.20
C SER A 56 2.61 6.34 -3.84
N ALA A 57 1.86 5.59 -3.06
CA ALA A 57 0.47 5.93 -2.73
C ALA A 57 0.33 7.20 -1.89
N TYR A 58 1.31 7.47 -1.01
CA TYR A 58 1.21 8.51 0.02
C TYR A 58 2.20 9.67 -0.16
N SER A 59 3.00 9.65 -1.23
CA SER A 59 3.86 10.75 -1.64
C SER A 59 3.44 11.26 -3.02
N ILE A 60 4.10 10.79 -4.07
CA ILE A 60 3.89 11.27 -5.44
C ILE A 60 2.48 10.97 -5.98
N GLY A 61 1.79 9.95 -5.46
CA GLY A 61 0.42 9.58 -5.82
C GLY A 61 -0.64 9.95 -4.79
N MET A 62 -0.31 10.77 -3.79
CA MET A 62 -1.26 11.11 -2.72
C MET A 62 -2.54 11.76 -3.27
N GLU A 63 -2.43 12.66 -4.25
CA GLU A 63 -3.59 13.30 -4.86
C GLU A 63 -4.51 12.26 -5.54
N SER A 64 -3.92 11.26 -6.20
CA SER A 64 -4.67 10.17 -6.82
C SER A 64 -5.38 9.29 -5.79
N THR A 65 -4.71 8.98 -4.68
CA THR A 65 -5.29 8.22 -3.56
C THR A 65 -6.49 8.96 -2.97
N ILE A 66 -6.32 10.24 -2.66
CA ILE A 66 -7.38 11.09 -2.07
C ILE A 66 -8.55 11.27 -3.03
N HIS A 67 -8.28 11.62 -4.31
CA HIS A 67 -9.35 11.87 -5.26
C HIS A 67 -10.12 10.60 -5.65
N CYS A 68 -9.46 9.44 -5.76
CA CYS A 68 -10.17 8.17 -6.00
C CYS A 68 -11.04 7.77 -4.79
N ALA A 69 -10.57 8.04 -3.56
CA ALA A 69 -11.38 7.84 -2.37
C ALA A 69 -12.57 8.80 -2.30
N LEU A 70 -12.36 10.12 -2.53
CA LEU A 70 -13.44 11.12 -2.56
C LEU A 70 -14.53 10.82 -3.59
N ARG A 71 -14.14 10.26 -4.74
CA ARG A 71 -15.06 9.88 -5.82
C ARG A 71 -15.63 8.48 -5.62
N ASN A 72 -15.22 7.80 -4.58
CA ASN A 72 -15.59 6.40 -4.30
C ASN A 72 -15.42 5.49 -5.52
N GLU A 73 -14.30 5.62 -6.26
CA GLU A 73 -14.00 4.84 -7.47
C GLU A 73 -14.01 3.34 -7.16
N ASN A 74 -14.72 2.55 -7.92
CA ASN A 74 -14.92 1.12 -7.64
C ASN A 74 -13.68 0.27 -7.96
N ILE A 75 -12.61 0.45 -7.19
CA ILE A 75 -11.32 -0.25 -7.30
C ILE A 75 -10.82 -0.70 -5.93
N LEU A 76 -9.88 -1.65 -5.90
CA LEU A 76 -9.10 -1.97 -4.71
C LEU A 76 -7.70 -1.35 -4.81
N ALA A 77 -7.35 -0.46 -3.89
CA ALA A 77 -5.98 -0.06 -3.63
C ALA A 77 -5.36 -1.00 -2.58
N LEU A 78 -4.47 -1.88 -3.02
CA LEU A 78 -3.71 -2.81 -2.17
C LEU A 78 -2.32 -2.23 -1.96
N VAL A 79 -2.13 -1.49 -0.87
CA VAL A 79 -0.89 -0.74 -0.61
C VAL A 79 0.06 -1.56 0.25
N VAL A 80 1.30 -1.74 -0.23
CA VAL A 80 2.36 -2.37 0.56
C VAL A 80 3.14 -1.28 1.29
N ASN A 81 3.07 -1.28 2.63
CA ASN A 81 3.75 -0.31 3.47
C ASN A 81 4.95 -0.94 4.18
N ASN A 82 6.14 -0.62 3.73
CA ASN A 82 7.40 -1.02 4.35
C ASN A 82 8.16 0.15 4.99
N SER A 83 7.52 1.31 5.12
CA SER A 83 8.04 2.52 5.76
C SER A 83 9.32 3.11 5.14
N VAL A 84 9.61 2.78 3.87
CA VAL A 84 10.76 3.33 3.11
C VAL A 84 10.49 3.30 1.61
N PHE A 85 11.20 4.12 0.83
CA PHE A 85 11.33 3.89 -0.63
C PHE A 85 12.33 2.73 -0.84
N GLY A 86 11.81 1.50 -0.83
CA GLY A 86 12.65 0.30 -0.80
C GLY A 86 13.47 0.08 -2.07
N MET A 87 12.85 0.16 -3.25
CA MET A 87 13.46 -0.14 -4.54
C MET A 87 14.62 0.83 -4.88
N THR A 88 14.53 2.09 -4.48
CA THR A 88 15.50 3.13 -4.81
C THR A 88 16.64 3.28 -3.81
N GLY A 89 16.65 2.48 -2.75
CA GLY A 89 17.78 2.43 -1.80
C GLY A 89 17.46 2.95 -0.40
N GLY A 90 16.20 2.88 0.04
CA GLY A 90 15.82 3.07 1.44
C GLY A 90 15.73 4.52 1.90
N GLN A 91 15.28 5.43 1.06
CA GLN A 91 14.98 6.80 1.46
C GLN A 91 13.75 6.86 2.37
N MET A 92 13.67 7.92 3.14
CA MET A 92 12.52 8.19 4.02
C MET A 92 11.24 8.34 3.18
N SER A 93 10.25 7.51 3.47
CA SER A 93 8.90 7.60 2.91
C SER A 93 7.95 8.41 3.83
N PRO A 94 6.76 8.78 3.37
CA PRO A 94 5.76 9.41 4.24
C PRO A 94 5.44 8.60 5.50
N THR A 95 5.54 7.28 5.43
CA THR A 95 5.20 6.35 6.52
C THR A 95 6.41 5.93 7.38
N SER A 96 7.62 6.41 7.09
CA SER A 96 8.79 6.13 7.95
C SER A 96 8.53 6.57 9.39
N LEU A 97 8.81 5.69 10.35
CA LEU A 97 8.51 5.92 11.76
C LEU A 97 9.35 7.06 12.35
N PRO A 98 8.91 7.70 13.47
CA PRO A 98 9.75 8.62 14.21
C PRO A 98 11.09 7.97 14.60
N ASN A 99 12.17 8.71 14.50
CA ASN A 99 13.55 8.24 14.76
C ASN A 99 14.05 7.11 13.84
N MET A 100 13.27 6.66 12.87
CA MET A 100 13.68 5.63 11.92
C MET A 100 14.80 6.18 11.02
N LYS A 101 15.95 5.49 11.04
CA LYS A 101 17.10 5.81 10.19
C LYS A 101 16.83 5.33 8.76
N THR A 102 17.09 6.18 7.80
CA THR A 102 16.98 5.90 6.37
C THR A 102 18.16 6.54 5.63
N THR A 103 18.33 6.24 4.35
CA THR A 103 19.45 6.82 3.58
C THR A 103 19.34 8.34 3.43
N SER A 104 18.13 8.90 3.42
CA SER A 104 17.90 10.35 3.39
C SER A 104 17.72 10.98 4.79
N SER A 105 17.60 10.18 5.84
CA SER A 105 17.57 10.64 7.24
C SER A 105 18.47 9.76 8.14
N PRO A 106 19.80 9.87 8.00
CA PRO A 106 20.76 8.98 8.69
C PRO A 106 20.78 9.15 10.23
N LYS A 107 20.30 10.29 10.72
CA LYS A 107 20.12 10.53 12.17
C LYS A 107 18.76 10.08 12.70
N GLY A 108 17.89 9.57 11.82
CA GLY A 108 16.51 9.24 12.12
C GLY A 108 15.52 10.33 11.65
N ARG A 109 14.25 9.94 11.46
CA ARG A 109 13.18 10.91 11.15
C ARG A 109 12.98 11.84 12.34
N ASP A 110 13.24 13.11 12.13
CA ASP A 110 12.95 14.19 13.06
C ASP A 110 11.55 14.74 12.74
N VAL A 111 10.58 14.52 13.62
CA VAL A 111 9.19 14.91 13.37
C VAL A 111 8.97 16.43 13.33
N GLU A 112 9.81 17.22 13.98
CA GLU A 112 9.74 18.68 13.92
C GLU A 112 10.17 19.21 12.56
N LYS A 113 11.16 18.56 11.91
CA LYS A 113 11.68 18.96 10.60
C LYS A 113 11.00 18.28 9.43
N ASN A 114 10.67 16.98 9.59
CA ASN A 114 10.19 16.13 8.51
C ASN A 114 8.68 15.86 8.60
N GLY A 115 8.01 16.39 9.62
CA GLY A 115 6.60 16.12 9.89
C GLY A 115 6.34 14.71 10.45
N HIS A 116 5.13 14.49 10.93
CA HIS A 116 4.69 13.20 11.44
C HIS A 116 4.53 12.17 10.32
N PRO A 117 4.72 10.87 10.61
CA PRO A 117 4.37 9.81 9.67
C PRO A 117 2.92 9.89 9.22
N PHE A 118 2.70 9.69 7.92
CA PHE A 118 1.36 9.67 7.35
C PHE A 118 0.62 8.40 7.74
N ASP A 119 -0.63 8.54 8.16
CA ASP A 119 -1.52 7.44 8.51
C ASP A 119 -2.77 7.47 7.62
N VAL A 120 -2.83 6.55 6.67
CA VAL A 120 -3.93 6.46 5.69
C VAL A 120 -5.26 6.12 6.37
N THR A 121 -5.25 5.29 7.42
CA THR A 121 -6.49 4.90 8.10
C THR A 121 -7.11 6.09 8.82
N LYS A 122 -6.31 6.91 9.50
CA LYS A 122 -6.79 8.17 10.09
C LYS A 122 -7.27 9.15 9.03
N THR A 123 -6.54 9.27 7.92
CA THR A 123 -6.89 10.23 6.86
C THR A 123 -8.20 9.85 6.16
N LEU A 124 -8.36 8.59 5.77
CA LEU A 124 -9.53 8.15 5.01
C LEU A 124 -10.72 7.72 5.87
N SER A 125 -10.58 7.66 7.19
CA SER A 125 -11.70 7.28 8.08
C SER A 125 -12.89 8.23 8.02
N SER A 126 -12.69 9.47 7.58
CA SER A 126 -13.73 10.47 7.39
C SER A 126 -14.38 10.44 6.00
N PHE A 127 -13.89 9.59 5.09
CA PHE A 127 -14.39 9.50 3.72
C PHE A 127 -15.47 8.41 3.62
N ASP A 128 -16.46 8.65 2.80
CA ASP A 128 -17.51 7.66 2.51
C ASP A 128 -17.03 6.66 1.47
N ILE A 129 -16.15 5.74 1.90
CA ILE A 129 -15.57 4.68 1.07
C ILE A 129 -16.08 3.30 1.47
N ALA A 130 -16.07 2.37 0.55
CA ALA A 130 -16.65 1.04 0.75
C ALA A 130 -15.90 0.21 1.80
N TYR A 131 -14.57 0.32 1.85
CA TYR A 131 -13.77 -0.46 2.81
C TYR A 131 -12.40 0.15 3.06
N LEU A 132 -12.01 0.17 4.32
CA LEU A 132 -10.68 0.60 4.78
C LEU A 132 -10.18 -0.41 5.80
N ALA A 133 -8.99 -0.95 5.59
CA ALA A 133 -8.39 -1.90 6.51
C ALA A 133 -6.86 -1.82 6.47
N ARG A 134 -6.23 -2.20 7.59
CA ARG A 134 -4.79 -2.42 7.70
C ARG A 134 -4.55 -3.83 8.23
N GLY A 135 -3.66 -4.54 7.58
CA GLY A 135 -3.18 -5.86 7.98
C GLY A 135 -1.67 -5.91 7.97
N SER A 136 -1.09 -7.03 8.37
CA SER A 136 0.34 -7.25 8.37
C SER A 136 0.73 -8.64 7.88
N VAL A 137 2.02 -8.89 7.72
CA VAL A 137 2.57 -10.18 7.31
C VAL A 137 3.67 -10.69 8.27
N ASP A 138 3.65 -10.23 9.51
CA ASP A 138 4.64 -10.60 10.53
C ASP A 138 4.58 -12.07 10.96
N SER A 139 3.43 -12.70 10.79
CA SER A 139 3.18 -14.09 11.20
C SER A 139 2.18 -14.80 10.29
N PRO A 140 2.16 -16.16 10.26
CA PRO A 140 1.16 -16.90 9.49
C PRO A 140 -0.29 -16.54 9.85
N ALA A 141 -0.56 -16.24 11.10
CA ALA A 141 -1.89 -15.82 11.54
C ALA A 141 -2.30 -14.48 10.96
N GLN A 142 -1.38 -13.51 10.93
CA GLN A 142 -1.62 -12.19 10.33
C GLN A 142 -1.74 -12.27 8.80
N VAL A 143 -0.95 -13.10 8.13
CA VAL A 143 -1.11 -13.36 6.69
C VAL A 143 -2.51 -13.86 6.37
N ILE A 144 -3.03 -14.83 7.14
CA ILE A 144 -4.39 -15.35 6.97
C ILE A 144 -5.43 -14.24 7.21
N LYS A 145 -5.26 -13.44 8.25
CA LYS A 145 -6.16 -12.32 8.58
C LYS A 145 -6.16 -11.26 7.47
N THR A 146 -4.98 -10.87 7.01
CA THR A 146 -4.80 -9.93 5.90
C THR A 146 -5.44 -10.44 4.60
N GLY A 147 -5.26 -11.73 4.29
CA GLY A 147 -5.93 -12.38 3.16
C GLY A 147 -7.46 -12.31 3.23
N LYS A 148 -8.05 -12.42 4.43
CA LYS A 148 -9.51 -12.24 4.62
C LYS A 148 -9.94 -10.79 4.37
N MET A 149 -9.12 -9.80 4.75
CA MET A 149 -9.39 -8.39 4.49
C MET A 149 -9.37 -8.10 2.98
N ILE A 150 -8.36 -8.60 2.26
CA ILE A 150 -8.26 -8.49 0.80
C ILE A 150 -9.47 -9.14 0.13
N LYS A 151 -9.83 -10.35 0.53
CA LYS A 151 -11.03 -11.04 0.01
C LYS A 151 -12.30 -10.22 0.22
N LYS A 152 -12.48 -9.62 1.41
CA LYS A 152 -13.62 -8.76 1.71
C LYS A 152 -13.64 -7.52 0.81
N ALA A 153 -12.49 -6.87 0.59
CA ALA A 153 -12.37 -5.72 -0.29
C ALA A 153 -12.75 -6.07 -1.74
N LEU A 154 -12.27 -7.22 -2.24
CA LEU A 154 -12.62 -7.71 -3.58
C LEU A 154 -14.13 -7.99 -3.72
N GLN A 155 -14.76 -8.59 -2.70
CA GLN A 155 -16.21 -8.82 -2.70
C GLN A 155 -16.99 -7.50 -2.77
N LYS A 156 -16.57 -6.47 -2.03
CA LYS A 156 -17.19 -5.15 -2.07
C LYS A 156 -17.04 -4.49 -3.43
N GLN A 157 -15.86 -4.56 -4.03
CA GLN A 157 -15.65 -4.07 -5.39
C GLN A 157 -16.55 -4.80 -6.41
N MET A 158 -16.66 -6.13 -6.30
CA MET A 158 -17.55 -6.92 -7.17
C MET A 158 -19.03 -6.55 -7.02
N ASN A 159 -19.44 -6.15 -5.82
CA ASN A 159 -20.79 -5.64 -5.54
C ASN A 159 -20.98 -4.19 -6.01
N GLY A 160 -19.95 -3.51 -6.50
CA GLY A 160 -20.05 -2.11 -6.93
C GLY A 160 -20.17 -1.11 -5.77
N GLU A 161 -19.71 -1.47 -4.57
CA GLU A 161 -19.85 -0.63 -3.37
C GLU A 161 -18.91 0.58 -3.37
N GLY A 162 -17.84 0.56 -4.17
CA GLY A 162 -16.93 1.69 -4.36
C GLY A 162 -15.49 1.42 -3.94
N PHE A 163 -14.80 2.47 -3.50
CA PHE A 163 -13.37 2.47 -3.21
C PHE A 163 -13.04 1.61 -1.99
N CYS A 164 -12.13 0.68 -2.20
CA CYS A 164 -11.57 -0.15 -1.14
C CYS A 164 -10.08 0.12 -1.02
N LEU A 165 -9.57 0.29 0.21
CA LEU A 165 -8.15 0.33 0.48
C LEU A 165 -7.80 -0.70 1.56
N VAL A 166 -6.82 -1.54 1.25
CA VAL A 166 -6.18 -2.44 2.21
C VAL A 166 -4.69 -2.10 2.23
N GLU A 167 -4.23 -1.59 3.36
CA GLU A 167 -2.81 -1.39 3.62
C GLU A 167 -2.23 -2.64 4.26
N VAL A 168 -1.10 -3.11 3.74
CA VAL A 168 -0.39 -4.28 4.25
C VAL A 168 0.97 -3.84 4.77
N LEU A 169 1.14 -3.86 6.08
CA LEU A 169 2.44 -3.65 6.71
C LEU A 169 3.35 -4.82 6.33
N SER A 170 4.55 -4.49 5.84
CA SER A 170 5.50 -5.45 5.28
C SER A 170 6.93 -5.10 5.68
N PRO A 171 7.79 -6.08 5.96
CA PRO A 171 9.17 -5.81 6.31
C PRO A 171 10.00 -5.39 5.08
N CYS A 172 11.05 -4.61 5.32
CA CYS A 172 12.10 -4.34 4.35
C CYS A 172 13.49 -4.65 4.96
N PRO A 173 13.88 -5.94 5.08
CA PRO A 173 15.12 -6.32 5.76
C PRO A 173 16.36 -5.58 5.24
N THR A 174 16.47 -5.46 3.91
CA THR A 174 17.62 -4.81 3.26
C THR A 174 17.76 -3.35 3.67
N ASN A 175 16.71 -2.54 3.54
CA ASN A 175 16.81 -1.10 3.83
C ASN A 175 16.64 -0.76 5.31
N TRP A 176 16.13 -1.68 6.12
CA TRP A 176 16.14 -1.57 7.57
C TRP A 176 17.48 -2.06 8.17
N ASN A 177 18.37 -2.62 7.32
CA ASN A 177 19.65 -3.22 7.74
C ASN A 177 19.48 -4.26 8.85
N LYS A 178 18.53 -5.19 8.65
CA LYS A 178 18.16 -6.24 9.60
C LYS A 178 18.19 -7.61 8.94
N GLN A 179 18.45 -8.64 9.72
CA GLN A 179 18.19 -10.00 9.28
C GLN A 179 16.66 -10.21 9.12
N PRO A 180 16.20 -11.13 8.27
CA PRO A 180 14.77 -11.34 8.06
C PRO A 180 13.95 -11.56 9.33
N ALA A 181 14.44 -12.35 10.28
CA ALA A 181 13.79 -12.59 11.57
C ALA A 181 13.65 -11.30 12.40
N ASP A 182 14.76 -10.54 12.52
CA ASP A 182 14.79 -9.27 13.26
C ASP A 182 13.90 -8.20 12.59
N ALA A 183 13.74 -8.27 11.27
CA ALA A 183 12.85 -7.38 10.55
C ALA A 183 11.37 -7.67 10.83
N LEU A 184 10.99 -8.94 11.00
CA LEU A 184 9.63 -9.31 11.42
C LEU A 184 9.36 -8.88 12.86
N GLU A 185 10.33 -9.03 13.76
CA GLU A 185 10.22 -8.56 15.14
C GLU A 185 10.07 -7.03 15.19
N PHE A 186 10.92 -6.29 14.46
CA PHE A 186 10.83 -4.84 14.34
C PHE A 186 9.46 -4.39 13.78
N MET A 187 8.96 -5.09 12.79
CA MET A 187 7.63 -4.80 12.21
C MET A 187 6.55 -4.91 13.29
N LYS A 188 6.55 -6.00 14.05
CA LYS A 188 5.59 -6.25 15.13
C LYS A 188 5.70 -5.23 16.27
N GLU A 189 6.91 -4.97 16.74
CA GLU A 189 7.14 -4.13 17.93
C GLU A 189 7.07 -2.63 17.64
N GLN A 190 7.44 -2.21 16.44
CA GLN A 190 7.57 -0.79 16.11
C GLN A 190 6.53 -0.35 15.07
N GLN A 191 6.42 -1.06 13.96
CA GLN A 191 5.55 -0.63 12.86
C GLN A 191 4.08 -0.86 13.20
N GLU A 192 3.70 -2.05 13.68
CA GLU A 192 2.31 -2.35 14.08
C GLU A 192 1.88 -1.58 15.33
N ALA A 193 2.81 -1.36 16.27
CA ALA A 193 2.52 -0.55 17.46
C ALA A 193 2.24 0.92 17.10
N PHE A 194 2.87 1.43 16.05
CA PHE A 194 2.64 2.79 15.56
C PHE A 194 1.41 2.91 14.66
N TYR A 195 1.16 1.89 13.86
CA TYR A 195 0.02 1.76 12.92
C TYR A 195 -0.93 0.64 13.37
N PRO A 196 -1.73 0.83 14.43
CA PRO A 196 -2.64 -0.18 14.97
C PRO A 196 -3.81 -0.53 14.03
#